data_4be765d2be38296fe76bff43d6828392
#
_entry.id   4be765d2be38296fe76bff43d6828392
#
_cell.length_a   1.000
_cell.length_b   1.000
_cell.length_c   1.000
_cell.angle_alpha   90.00
_cell.angle_beta   90.00
_cell.angle_gamma   90.00
#
_symmetry.space_group_name_H-M   'P 1'
#
loop_
_entity.id
_entity.type
_entity.pdbx_description
1 polymer ?
#
loop_
_entity_poly.entity_id
_entity_poly.type
_entity_poly.pdbx_seq_one_letter_code
_entity_poly.pdbx_strand_id
1 'polypeptide(L)'
;ANGTLLDTGDEASRRDFSRSHGEFLRAVEALRDRVRGDEALTRRILHKYSIKNVMGLNLLPLVRFDDPFEIIAHLMVGSEGTLAFLAGVTMRTEREYEHKASAMVYFSDIGEASRAVVEMRKLQDAAGQRIVHSAEMLDSKSLASVGDATGEGLTAVLTETKAHTPEALAANVARIGELLERFALYVPARFTDDPA
;
A
#
# COMPACT_ATOMS: atom_id res chain seq x y z
N ALA A 1 -7.62 -0.49 29.88
CA ALA A 1 -7.77 0.87 29.30
C ALA A 1 -8.25 1.83 30.39
N ASN A 2 -7.51 2.90 30.64
CA ASN A 2 -7.79 3.90 31.71
C ASN A 2 -8.38 5.20 31.15
N GLY A 3 -8.68 5.26 29.85
CA GLY A 3 -9.23 6.44 29.19
C GLY A 3 -8.22 7.59 28.97
N THR A 4 -6.91 7.34 29.12
CA THR A 4 -5.90 8.37 28.86
C THR A 4 -5.91 8.73 27.39
N LEU A 5 -6.02 10.03 27.09
CA LEU A 5 -5.85 10.58 25.74
C LEU A 5 -4.37 10.93 25.52
N LEU A 6 -3.86 10.55 24.36
CA LEU A 6 -2.52 10.94 23.89
C LEU A 6 -2.66 11.53 22.48
N ASP A 7 -2.25 12.78 22.33
CA ASP A 7 -1.96 13.38 21.03
C ASP A 7 -0.45 13.32 20.78
N THR A 8 -0.03 12.48 19.84
CA THR A 8 1.39 12.29 19.51
C THR A 8 1.99 13.48 18.75
N GLY A 9 1.17 14.36 18.19
CA GLY A 9 1.60 15.60 17.52
C GLY A 9 1.70 16.81 18.43
N ASP A 10 1.10 16.76 19.64
CA ASP A 10 1.13 17.87 20.59
C ASP A 10 2.18 17.67 21.69
N GLU A 11 3.10 18.61 21.81
CA GLU A 11 4.18 18.52 22.79
C GLU A 11 3.71 18.59 24.26
N ALA A 12 2.62 19.30 24.55
CA ALA A 12 2.07 19.35 25.90
C ALA A 12 1.48 17.98 26.30
N SER A 13 0.71 17.37 25.40
CA SER A 13 0.18 16.01 25.55
C SER A 13 1.30 14.98 25.74
N ARG A 14 2.37 15.07 24.95
CA ARG A 14 3.55 14.19 25.06
C ARG A 14 4.24 14.32 26.42
N ARG A 15 4.43 15.55 26.91
CA ARG A 15 5.01 15.80 28.25
C ARG A 15 4.16 15.24 29.36
N ASP A 16 2.85 15.44 29.30
CA ASP A 16 1.91 14.94 30.31
C ASP A 16 1.83 13.41 30.30
N PHE A 17 1.83 12.82 29.11
CA PHE A 17 1.88 11.38 28.95
C PHE A 17 3.20 10.79 29.47
N SER A 18 4.33 11.46 29.22
CA SER A 18 5.64 11.03 29.74
C SER A 18 5.69 11.00 31.27
N ARG A 19 5.04 11.98 31.92
CA ARG A 19 4.96 12.02 33.38
C ARG A 19 4.10 10.91 33.96
N SER A 20 2.96 10.62 33.33
CA SER A 20 1.98 9.66 33.81
C SER A 20 2.24 8.23 33.36
N HIS A 21 2.89 8.02 32.22
CA HIS A 21 3.08 6.72 31.56
C HIS A 21 4.55 6.46 31.17
N GLY A 22 5.50 6.97 31.96
CA GLY A 22 6.93 6.83 31.68
C GLY A 22 7.40 5.39 31.62
N GLU A 23 6.81 4.47 32.41
CA GLU A 23 7.12 3.04 32.34
C GLU A 23 6.72 2.42 30.98
N PHE A 24 5.55 2.80 30.46
CA PHE A 24 5.09 2.34 29.17
C PHE A 24 6.02 2.83 28.04
N LEU A 25 6.46 4.09 28.07
CA LEU A 25 7.39 4.60 27.09
C LEU A 25 8.74 3.86 27.13
N ARG A 26 9.28 3.62 28.34
CA ARG A 26 10.50 2.81 28.49
C ARG A 26 10.31 1.38 27.96
N ALA A 27 9.13 0.79 28.12
CA ALA A 27 8.84 -0.54 27.57
C ALA A 27 8.82 -0.53 26.03
N VAL A 28 8.31 0.54 25.42
CA VAL A 28 8.35 0.72 23.95
C VAL A 28 9.80 0.87 23.46
N GLU A 29 10.63 1.67 24.16
CA GLU A 29 12.04 1.82 23.86
C GLU A 29 12.81 0.50 24.01
N ALA A 30 12.59 -0.23 25.10
CA ALA A 30 13.20 -1.55 25.31
C ALA A 30 12.79 -2.56 24.24
N LEU A 31 11.53 -2.51 23.77
CA LEU A 31 11.07 -3.35 22.66
C LEU A 31 11.78 -3.00 21.36
N ARG A 32 11.90 -1.69 21.05
CA ARG A 32 12.68 -1.18 19.91
C ARG A 32 14.12 -1.71 19.96
N ASP A 33 14.80 -1.53 21.10
CA ASP A 33 16.20 -1.90 21.26
C ASP A 33 16.40 -3.42 21.15
N ARG A 34 15.48 -4.20 21.68
CA ARG A 34 15.48 -5.67 21.51
C ARG A 34 15.33 -6.08 20.05
N VAL A 35 14.43 -5.43 19.30
CA VAL A 35 14.24 -5.72 17.87
C VAL A 35 15.49 -5.34 17.07
N ARG A 36 16.07 -4.18 17.33
CA ARG A 36 17.27 -3.69 16.65
C ARG A 36 18.54 -4.48 17.02
N GLY A 37 18.61 -5.01 18.24
CA GLY A 37 19.68 -5.88 18.69
C GLY A 37 19.71 -7.25 18.01
N ASP A 38 18.60 -7.67 17.41
CA ASP A 38 18.51 -8.86 16.57
C ASP A 38 18.61 -8.48 15.10
N GLU A 39 19.84 -8.56 14.57
CA GLU A 39 20.10 -8.22 13.16
C GLU A 39 19.30 -9.08 12.16
N ALA A 40 19.07 -10.36 12.47
CA ALA A 40 18.34 -11.25 11.59
C ALA A 40 16.86 -10.85 11.53
N LEU A 41 16.26 -10.52 12.68
CA LEU A 41 14.90 -10.02 12.78
C LEU A 41 14.77 -8.65 12.07
N THR A 42 15.70 -7.74 12.30
CA THR A 42 15.73 -6.42 11.66
C THR A 42 15.77 -6.54 10.14
N ARG A 43 16.66 -7.37 9.57
CA ARG A 43 16.72 -7.61 8.13
C ARG A 43 15.42 -8.21 7.60
N ARG A 44 14.82 -9.14 8.33
CA ARG A 44 13.53 -9.75 7.94
C ARG A 44 12.40 -8.74 7.92
N ILE A 45 12.32 -7.84 8.92
CA ILE A 45 11.33 -6.75 8.96
C ILE A 45 11.53 -5.83 7.76
N LEU A 46 12.74 -5.33 7.52
CA LEU A 46 13.05 -4.44 6.40
C LEU A 46 12.72 -5.09 5.05
N HIS A 47 13.04 -6.37 4.86
CA HIS A 47 12.70 -7.12 3.66
C HIS A 47 11.19 -7.25 3.48
N LYS A 48 10.47 -7.63 4.53
CA LYS A 48 9.00 -7.79 4.48
C LYS A 48 8.29 -6.48 4.12
N TYR A 49 8.77 -5.35 4.63
CA TYR A 49 8.20 -4.02 4.38
C TYR A 49 8.86 -3.26 3.22
N SER A 50 9.70 -3.92 2.40
CA SER A 50 10.17 -3.36 1.14
C SER A 50 9.08 -3.31 0.06
N ILE A 51 8.01 -4.06 0.26
CA ILE A 51 6.78 -4.04 -0.52
C ILE A 51 5.59 -3.72 0.39
N LYS A 52 4.43 -3.39 -0.19
CA LYS A 52 3.18 -3.23 0.57
C LYS A 52 2.91 -4.49 1.39
N ASN A 53 2.77 -4.34 2.70
CA ASN A 53 2.41 -5.41 3.62
C ASN A 53 1.36 -4.93 4.60
N VAL A 54 0.21 -5.59 4.59
CA VAL A 54 -0.96 -5.27 5.43
C VAL A 54 -1.32 -6.43 6.37
N MET A 55 -0.44 -7.43 6.50
CA MET A 55 -0.69 -8.61 7.31
C MET A 55 -0.14 -8.43 8.73
N GLY A 56 -1.05 -8.40 9.69
CA GLY A 56 -0.73 -8.28 11.11
C GLY A 56 -0.24 -6.89 11.51
N LEU A 57 0.27 -6.78 12.74
CA LEU A 57 0.81 -5.52 13.26
C LEU A 57 2.06 -5.07 12.49
N ASN A 58 2.12 -3.78 12.22
CA ASN A 58 3.26 -3.18 11.54
C ASN A 58 4.46 -3.06 12.49
N LEU A 59 5.47 -3.90 12.31
CA LEU A 59 6.70 -3.88 13.14
C LEU A 59 7.76 -2.91 12.61
N LEU A 60 7.58 -2.33 11.43
CA LEU A 60 8.55 -1.42 10.81
C LEU A 60 8.88 -0.18 11.67
N PRO A 61 7.93 0.42 12.42
CA PRO A 61 8.21 1.54 13.32
C PRO A 61 9.31 1.26 14.34
N LEU A 62 9.39 0.04 14.86
CA LEU A 62 10.44 -0.36 15.82
C LEU A 62 11.86 -0.34 15.21
N VAL A 63 11.96 -0.44 13.89
CA VAL A 63 13.25 -0.35 13.18
C VAL A 63 13.54 1.07 12.72
N ARG A 64 12.51 1.84 12.31
CA ARG A 64 12.69 3.14 11.64
C ARG A 64 12.77 4.35 12.58
N PHE A 65 12.06 4.31 13.72
CA PHE A 65 11.91 5.47 14.58
C PHE A 65 12.64 5.30 15.91
N ASP A 66 13.28 6.38 16.36
CA ASP A 66 13.94 6.43 17.67
C ASP A 66 12.98 6.90 18.76
N ASP A 67 12.13 7.85 18.43
CA ASP A 67 11.16 8.45 19.32
C ASP A 67 10.01 7.47 19.64
N PRO A 68 9.76 7.15 20.93
CA PRO A 68 8.68 6.23 21.29
C PRO A 68 7.29 6.74 20.88
N PHE A 69 7.05 8.03 20.77
CA PHE A 69 5.78 8.58 20.31
C PHE A 69 5.56 8.34 18.81
N GLU A 70 6.61 8.48 18.00
CA GLU A 70 6.57 8.10 16.58
C GLU A 70 6.33 6.59 16.40
N ILE A 71 6.98 5.77 17.24
CA ILE A 71 6.74 4.33 17.24
C ILE A 71 5.28 4.03 17.54
N ILE A 72 4.72 4.61 18.62
CA ILE A 72 3.32 4.41 19.00
C ILE A 72 2.38 4.84 17.88
N ALA A 73 2.55 6.05 17.34
CA ALA A 73 1.70 6.58 16.27
C ALA A 73 1.64 5.64 15.05
N HIS A 74 2.80 5.14 14.62
CA HIS A 74 2.88 4.28 13.45
C HIS A 74 2.52 2.81 13.72
N LEU A 75 2.61 2.33 14.97
CA LEU A 75 2.08 1.02 15.36
C LEU A 75 0.55 0.96 15.32
N MET A 76 -0.12 2.11 15.49
CA MET A 76 -1.60 2.19 15.39
C MET A 76 -2.09 1.86 13.98
N VAL A 77 -1.30 2.16 12.94
CA VAL A 77 -1.65 1.86 11.55
C VAL A 77 -1.65 0.35 11.32
N GLY A 78 -2.79 -0.21 10.97
CA GLY A 78 -2.98 -1.66 10.78
C GLY A 78 -3.20 -2.43 12.09
N SER A 79 -3.43 -1.76 13.23
CA SER A 79 -3.72 -2.43 14.51
C SER A 79 -5.16 -2.93 14.63
N GLU A 80 -6.04 -2.51 13.74
CA GLU A 80 -7.47 -2.91 13.71
C GLU A 80 -8.18 -2.74 15.08
N GLY A 81 -7.83 -1.67 15.81
CA GLY A 81 -8.39 -1.37 17.12
C GLY A 81 -7.87 -2.26 18.27
N THR A 82 -6.90 -3.14 18.03
CA THR A 82 -6.38 -4.05 19.06
C THR A 82 -5.44 -3.39 20.05
N LEU A 83 -4.81 -2.27 19.68
CA LEU A 83 -3.83 -1.58 20.53
C LEU A 83 -4.45 -0.38 21.26
N ALA A 84 -5.24 0.44 20.57
CA ALA A 84 -5.91 1.59 21.16
C ALA A 84 -7.08 2.05 20.28
N PHE A 85 -7.91 2.96 20.80
CA PHE A 85 -8.93 3.66 20.05
C PHE A 85 -8.31 4.90 19.39
N LEU A 86 -8.45 5.04 18.07
CA LEU A 86 -8.03 6.22 17.32
C LEU A 86 -9.17 7.24 17.29
N ALA A 87 -9.05 8.32 18.07
CA ALA A 87 -10.02 9.40 18.09
C ALA A 87 -9.80 10.42 16.96
N GLY A 88 -8.57 10.53 16.48
CA GLY A 88 -8.20 11.42 15.38
C GLY A 88 -6.88 10.97 14.75
N VAL A 89 -6.66 11.37 13.51
CA VAL A 89 -5.41 11.09 12.78
C VAL A 89 -5.07 12.25 11.86
N THR A 90 -3.80 12.64 11.84
CA THR A 90 -3.24 13.56 10.85
C THR A 90 -2.42 12.73 9.86
N MET A 91 -2.82 12.74 8.59
CA MET A 91 -2.18 12.00 7.53
C MET A 91 -1.50 12.95 6.55
N ARG A 92 -0.37 12.51 6.00
CA ARG A 92 0.24 13.20 4.86
C ARG A 92 -0.63 12.93 3.63
N THR A 93 -0.99 13.99 2.92
CA THR A 93 -1.72 13.88 1.65
C THR A 93 -0.74 13.75 0.49
N GLU A 94 -1.19 13.09 -0.58
CA GLU A 94 -0.52 13.09 -1.87
C GLU A 94 -1.28 13.99 -2.84
N ARG A 95 -0.58 14.46 -3.89
CA ARG A 95 -1.23 15.26 -4.93
C ARG A 95 -2.18 14.37 -5.72
N GLU A 96 -3.42 14.82 -5.86
CA GLU A 96 -4.38 14.17 -6.72
C GLU A 96 -4.14 14.56 -8.18
N TYR A 97 -4.31 13.58 -9.08
CA TYR A 97 -4.24 13.79 -10.52
C TYR A 97 -5.64 14.10 -11.05
N GLU A 98 -5.74 15.08 -11.96
CA GLU A 98 -7.01 15.51 -12.54
C GLU A 98 -7.61 14.44 -13.48
N HIS A 99 -6.76 13.63 -14.10
CA HIS A 99 -7.16 12.64 -15.09
C HIS A 99 -6.72 11.24 -14.68
N LYS A 100 -7.65 10.29 -14.76
CA LYS A 100 -7.44 8.88 -14.36
C LYS A 100 -8.05 8.00 -15.44
N ALA A 101 -7.45 6.83 -15.65
CA ALA A 101 -8.05 5.77 -16.46
C ALA A 101 -7.74 4.41 -15.83
N SER A 102 -8.73 3.53 -15.82
CA SER A 102 -8.63 2.18 -15.27
C SER A 102 -9.01 1.14 -16.31
N ALA A 103 -8.47 -0.05 -16.19
CA ALA A 103 -8.86 -1.20 -16.97
C ALA A 103 -8.85 -2.46 -16.12
N MET A 104 -9.87 -3.30 -16.29
CA MET A 104 -9.82 -4.68 -15.87
C MET A 104 -9.23 -5.51 -16.99
N VAL A 105 -8.02 -6.02 -16.78
CA VAL A 105 -7.26 -6.79 -17.77
C VAL A 105 -7.33 -8.26 -17.41
N TYR A 106 -7.92 -9.08 -18.28
CA TYR A 106 -8.16 -10.50 -18.04
C TYR A 106 -7.12 -11.37 -18.71
N PHE A 107 -6.56 -12.32 -17.96
CA PHE A 107 -5.57 -13.29 -18.39
C PHE A 107 -6.10 -14.71 -18.22
N SER A 108 -5.65 -15.64 -19.08
CA SER A 108 -6.02 -17.05 -19.01
C SER A 108 -5.44 -17.79 -17.81
N ASP A 109 -4.35 -17.26 -17.23
CA ASP A 109 -3.71 -17.83 -16.05
C ASP A 109 -2.96 -16.78 -15.21
N ILE A 110 -2.76 -17.09 -13.93
CA ILE A 110 -2.08 -16.22 -12.96
C ILE A 110 -0.60 -15.98 -13.28
N GLY A 111 0.06 -16.90 -14.01
CA GLY A 111 1.46 -16.75 -14.41
C GLY A 111 1.62 -15.64 -15.45
N GLU A 112 0.73 -15.60 -16.46
CA GLU A 112 0.68 -14.49 -17.44
C GLU A 112 0.39 -13.16 -16.74
N ALA A 113 -0.64 -13.11 -15.90
CA ALA A 113 -0.98 -11.92 -15.12
C ALA A 113 0.21 -11.42 -14.31
N SER A 114 0.91 -12.31 -13.60
CA SER A 114 2.08 -11.96 -12.80
C SER A 114 3.22 -11.39 -13.64
N ARG A 115 3.52 -11.98 -14.80
CA ARG A 115 4.55 -11.46 -15.72
C ARG A 115 4.17 -10.08 -16.25
N ALA A 116 2.91 -9.89 -16.62
CA ALA A 116 2.41 -8.59 -17.08
C ALA A 116 2.56 -7.51 -16.00
N VAL A 117 2.18 -7.80 -14.75
CA VAL A 117 2.35 -6.86 -13.63
C VAL A 117 3.82 -6.50 -13.41
N VAL A 118 4.74 -7.46 -13.48
CA VAL A 118 6.18 -7.20 -13.35
C VAL A 118 6.68 -6.25 -14.43
N GLU A 119 6.24 -6.42 -15.68
CA GLU A 119 6.64 -5.54 -16.79
C GLU A 119 5.94 -4.17 -16.70
N MET A 120 4.65 -4.11 -16.37
CA MET A 120 3.93 -2.85 -16.15
C MET A 120 4.59 -1.98 -15.08
N ARG A 121 5.11 -2.55 -14.00
CA ARG A 121 5.82 -1.82 -12.94
C ARG A 121 7.10 -1.13 -13.40
N LYS A 122 7.67 -1.52 -14.53
CA LYS A 122 8.89 -0.93 -15.11
C LYS A 122 8.57 0.27 -16.01
N LEU A 123 7.32 0.45 -16.41
CA LEU A 123 6.91 1.55 -17.27
C LEU A 123 7.06 2.89 -16.56
N GLN A 124 7.78 3.81 -17.20
CA GLN A 124 8.04 5.15 -16.69
C GLN A 124 7.80 6.19 -17.79
N ASP A 125 7.37 7.37 -17.39
CA ASP A 125 7.30 8.53 -18.29
C ASP A 125 8.70 9.09 -18.63
N ALA A 126 8.74 10.19 -19.36
CA ALA A 126 9.99 10.86 -19.73
C ALA A 126 10.76 11.46 -18.53
N ALA A 127 10.07 11.69 -17.41
CA ALA A 127 10.65 12.16 -16.15
C ALA A 127 11.11 11.02 -15.24
N GLY A 128 10.96 9.77 -15.67
CA GLY A 128 11.30 8.58 -14.87
C GLY A 128 10.25 8.22 -13.82
N GLN A 129 9.07 8.83 -13.87
CA GLN A 129 7.98 8.51 -12.94
C GLN A 129 7.17 7.32 -13.47
N ARG A 130 6.73 6.47 -12.55
CA ARG A 130 5.90 5.30 -12.90
C ARG A 130 4.56 5.75 -13.47
N ILE A 131 4.16 5.17 -14.61
CA ILE A 131 2.88 5.46 -15.24
C ILE A 131 1.76 4.50 -14.82
N VAL A 132 2.10 3.34 -14.24
CA VAL A 132 1.12 2.44 -13.60
C VAL A 132 1.09 2.74 -12.11
N HIS A 133 -0.02 3.31 -11.63
CA HIS A 133 -0.20 3.76 -10.26
C HIS A 133 -0.77 2.66 -9.35
N SER A 134 -1.65 1.82 -9.90
CA SER A 134 -2.20 0.65 -9.22
C SER A 134 -2.23 -0.56 -10.15
N ALA A 135 -2.00 -1.74 -9.60
CA ALA A 135 -2.20 -3.03 -10.26
C ALA A 135 -2.61 -4.03 -9.18
N GLU A 136 -3.90 -4.33 -9.11
CA GLU A 136 -4.49 -5.26 -8.15
C GLU A 136 -4.91 -6.54 -8.85
N MET A 137 -4.40 -7.66 -8.36
CA MET A 137 -4.69 -8.97 -8.96
C MET A 137 -5.87 -9.64 -8.27
N LEU A 138 -6.82 -10.09 -9.06
CA LEU A 138 -7.98 -10.86 -8.64
C LEU A 138 -7.92 -12.25 -9.25
N ASP A 139 -7.89 -13.28 -8.42
CA ASP A 139 -7.95 -14.67 -8.86
C ASP A 139 -9.40 -15.06 -9.24
N SER A 140 -9.57 -16.25 -9.81
CA SER A 140 -10.87 -16.74 -10.26
C SER A 140 -11.92 -16.82 -9.13
N LYS A 141 -11.49 -17.06 -7.89
CA LYS A 141 -12.40 -17.11 -6.73
C LYS A 141 -12.87 -15.70 -6.35
N SER A 142 -11.96 -14.74 -6.37
CA SER A 142 -12.27 -13.33 -6.12
C SER A 142 -13.22 -12.78 -7.19
N LEU A 143 -12.98 -13.08 -8.46
CA LEU A 143 -13.87 -12.70 -9.57
C LEU A 143 -15.27 -13.32 -9.42
N ALA A 144 -15.34 -14.61 -9.09
CA ALA A 144 -16.62 -15.29 -8.87
C ALA A 144 -17.42 -14.70 -7.70
N SER A 145 -16.74 -14.20 -6.66
CA SER A 145 -17.41 -13.62 -5.49
C SER A 145 -18.11 -12.30 -5.77
N VAL A 146 -17.70 -11.58 -6.82
CA VAL A 146 -18.31 -10.31 -7.25
C VAL A 146 -19.23 -10.50 -8.48
N GLY A 147 -19.46 -11.74 -8.89
CA GLY A 147 -20.31 -12.05 -10.03
C GLY A 147 -19.70 -11.75 -11.40
N ASP A 148 -18.41 -11.49 -11.44
CA ASP A 148 -17.67 -11.27 -12.68
C ASP A 148 -17.11 -12.60 -13.22
N ALA A 149 -16.76 -12.61 -14.48
CA ALA A 149 -16.27 -13.69 -15.36
C ALA A 149 -16.02 -15.06 -14.71
N THR A 150 -16.73 -16.04 -15.19
CA THR A 150 -16.68 -17.43 -14.72
C THR A 150 -15.83 -18.29 -15.65
N GLY A 151 -14.52 -18.35 -15.42
CA GLY A 151 -13.61 -19.27 -16.09
C GLY A 151 -12.64 -19.88 -15.07
N GLU A 152 -12.48 -21.20 -15.09
CA GLU A 152 -11.46 -21.85 -14.24
C GLU A 152 -10.08 -21.35 -14.65
N GLY A 153 -9.30 -20.82 -13.69
CA GLY A 153 -7.96 -20.26 -13.93
C GLY A 153 -7.93 -18.81 -14.39
N LEU A 154 -9.09 -18.20 -14.72
CA LEU A 154 -9.13 -16.80 -15.13
C LEU A 154 -8.60 -15.90 -14.01
N THR A 155 -7.73 -14.98 -14.37
CA THR A 155 -7.15 -13.99 -13.45
C THR A 155 -7.31 -12.61 -14.06
N ALA A 156 -7.76 -11.64 -13.26
CA ALA A 156 -7.82 -10.25 -13.70
C ALA A 156 -6.80 -9.40 -12.97
N VAL A 157 -6.37 -8.32 -13.61
CA VAL A 157 -5.58 -7.25 -13.02
C VAL A 157 -6.33 -5.94 -13.21
N LEU A 158 -6.84 -5.38 -12.11
CA LEU A 158 -7.32 -4.00 -12.11
C LEU A 158 -6.12 -3.08 -12.14
N THR A 159 -5.91 -2.40 -13.25
CA THR A 159 -4.80 -1.47 -13.41
C THR A 159 -5.30 -0.03 -13.55
N GLU A 160 -4.57 0.91 -12.95
CA GLU A 160 -4.89 2.32 -12.99
C GLU A 160 -3.68 3.15 -13.42
N THR A 161 -3.90 4.12 -14.28
CA THR A 161 -2.96 5.16 -14.66
C THR A 161 -3.55 6.55 -14.42
N LYS A 162 -2.70 7.51 -14.07
CA LYS A 162 -3.09 8.89 -13.74
C LYS A 162 -2.16 9.87 -14.42
N ALA A 163 -2.67 11.06 -14.71
CA ALA A 163 -1.87 12.15 -15.27
C ALA A 163 -2.47 13.51 -14.93
N HIS A 164 -1.66 14.58 -15.11
CA HIS A 164 -2.10 15.95 -14.90
C HIS A 164 -2.76 16.57 -16.15
N THR A 165 -2.59 15.94 -17.31
CA THR A 165 -3.23 16.38 -18.56
C THR A 165 -3.84 15.20 -19.31
N PRO A 166 -4.88 15.45 -20.15
CA PRO A 166 -5.48 14.41 -20.98
C PRO A 166 -4.48 13.75 -21.94
N GLU A 167 -3.55 14.56 -22.51
CA GLU A 167 -2.55 14.08 -23.46
C GLU A 167 -1.55 13.12 -22.78
N ALA A 168 -1.11 13.47 -21.57
CA ALA A 168 -0.23 12.59 -20.78
C ALA A 168 -0.96 11.30 -20.38
N LEU A 169 -2.25 11.38 -20.02
CA LEU A 169 -3.06 10.20 -19.74
C LEU A 169 -3.18 9.31 -20.98
N ALA A 170 -3.50 9.88 -22.14
CA ALA A 170 -3.60 9.12 -23.38
C ALA A 170 -2.27 8.45 -23.76
N ALA A 171 -1.15 9.14 -23.57
CA ALA A 171 0.19 8.57 -23.78
C ALA A 171 0.48 7.40 -22.83
N ASN A 172 0.12 7.52 -21.55
CA ASN A 172 0.26 6.45 -20.59
C ASN A 172 -0.58 5.22 -20.96
N VAL A 173 -1.85 5.43 -21.30
CA VAL A 173 -2.78 4.38 -21.74
C VAL A 173 -2.23 3.65 -22.97
N ALA A 174 -1.75 4.40 -23.99
CA ALA A 174 -1.16 3.81 -25.19
C ALA A 174 0.04 2.91 -24.86
N ARG A 175 0.98 3.39 -24.03
CA ARG A 175 2.17 2.63 -23.63
C ARG A 175 1.84 1.39 -22.82
N ILE A 176 0.83 1.44 -21.95
CA ILE A 176 0.36 0.27 -21.21
C ILE A 176 -0.29 -0.72 -22.19
N GLY A 177 -1.10 -0.23 -23.14
CA GLY A 177 -1.73 -1.02 -24.18
C GLY A 177 -0.70 -1.78 -25.03
N GLU A 178 0.30 -1.07 -25.56
CA GLU A 178 1.41 -1.67 -26.33
C GLU A 178 2.17 -2.76 -25.56
N LEU A 179 2.37 -2.56 -24.25
CA LEU A 179 2.97 -3.59 -23.41
C LEU A 179 2.06 -4.81 -23.30
N LEU A 180 0.76 -4.60 -23.08
CA LEU A 180 -0.22 -5.66 -22.89
C LEU A 180 -0.42 -6.53 -24.15
N GLU A 181 -0.22 -5.98 -25.35
CA GLU A 181 -0.24 -6.76 -26.61
C GLU A 181 0.78 -7.91 -26.66
N ARG A 182 1.80 -7.87 -25.80
CA ARG A 182 2.83 -8.91 -25.68
C ARG A 182 2.39 -10.13 -24.86
N PHE A 183 1.20 -10.07 -24.29
CA PHE A 183 0.65 -11.09 -23.39
C PHE A 183 -0.64 -11.70 -23.97
N ALA A 184 -0.90 -12.95 -23.62
CA ALA A 184 -2.14 -13.63 -23.98
C ALA A 184 -3.30 -13.13 -23.11
N LEU A 185 -4.00 -12.10 -23.57
CA LEU A 185 -5.19 -11.57 -22.90
C LEU A 185 -6.40 -12.43 -23.26
N TYR A 186 -7.28 -12.65 -22.27
CA TYR A 186 -8.57 -13.33 -22.49
C TYR A 186 -9.52 -12.50 -23.34
N VAL A 187 -9.53 -11.18 -23.13
CA VAL A 187 -10.21 -10.17 -23.96
C VAL A 187 -9.31 -8.94 -24.10
N PRO A 188 -9.46 -8.14 -25.17
CA PRO A 188 -8.68 -6.90 -25.31
C PRO A 188 -8.87 -5.95 -24.11
N ALA A 189 -7.79 -5.41 -23.60
CA ALA A 189 -7.85 -4.43 -22.52
C ALA A 189 -8.55 -3.13 -22.97
N ARG A 190 -9.46 -2.62 -22.16
CA ARG A 190 -10.16 -1.35 -22.42
C ARG A 190 -10.01 -0.46 -21.20
N PHE A 191 -9.39 0.68 -21.42
CA PHE A 191 -9.29 1.72 -20.40
C PHE A 191 -10.53 2.63 -20.46
N THR A 192 -11.04 2.97 -19.28
CA THR A 192 -12.14 3.93 -19.09
C THR A 192 -11.78 4.92 -17.99
N ASP A 193 -12.29 6.12 -18.10
CA ASP A 193 -12.28 7.17 -17.09
C ASP A 193 -13.56 7.17 -16.24
N ASP A 194 -14.52 6.30 -16.58
CA ASP A 194 -15.75 6.13 -15.82
C ASP A 194 -15.46 5.34 -14.53
N PRO A 195 -15.75 5.91 -13.35
CA PRO A 195 -15.71 5.16 -12.10
C PRO A 195 -16.88 4.15 -12.10
N ALA A 196 -16.58 2.90 -12.39
CA ALA A 196 -17.55 1.81 -12.33
C ALA A 196 -17.97 1.51 -10.89
#